data_916a596f8ed88318209780887850a2d3
#
_entry.id   916a596f8ed88318209780887850a2d3
#
_cell.length_a   1.000
_cell.length_b   1.000
_cell.length_c   1.000
_cell.angle_alpha   90.00
_cell.angle_beta   90.00
_cell.angle_gamma   90.00
#
_symmetry.space_group_name_H-M   'P 1'
#
loop_
_entity.id
_entity.type
_entity.pdbx_description
1 polymer ?
#
loop_
_entity_poly.entity_id
_entity_poly.type
_entity_poly.pdbx_seq_one_letter_code
_entity_poly.pdbx_strand_id
1 'polypeptide(L)'
;RDDVESRGLGDVYKRQMLSRIIGGHWGLQPKMMELIASNKVLAYCFPQGQFAQLFRSMAGGEPGKITKVGLGTFIDPRIDGGKMNEVTRDAPDLVDVVEIDGEEYMRYKPIPIDYCIIRGTYVDELGNLTTDEEAMSLELWGAVMACKKYGGKVIAQAKYLVKSGTLHCKRVVIPGVFIDAVVICPNPEEDHRQTHSFAFDPAYCGDIKRPNTSSDTLPLTLRKLIGRRALCELKNDDILNVGTGTPNDVIGPILSEERVENDVTITVESGVYGGIPMGGVDFGIAKNNFALVRHDDQFDYYNGVGVDVTFMGAGEVDAAGNVNATRLGPKPTGAGGFIDITTNAQHVVFCSSFTGGGLDCSFEDGKLHINREGRITKFVNTLKQLSYNGKNAVAKHQKMHYVTERAVFELRPEGLTLIEIAPGADLQKDILDRMEFVPVISPDLKEMDKALFCSNGPFGLKDIMSNNKSDN
;
A
#
# COMPACT_ATOMS: atom_id res chain seq x y z
N ARG A 1 -4.77 23.92 12.33
CA ARG A 1 -4.48 22.83 11.35
C ARG A 1 -4.71 21.44 11.96
N ASP A 2 -4.64 21.30 13.28
CA ASP A 2 -4.99 20.07 14.00
C ASP A 2 -6.50 19.81 14.04
N ASP A 3 -7.32 20.80 13.70
CA ASP A 3 -8.77 20.74 13.83
C ASP A 3 -9.49 20.03 12.67
N VAL A 4 -8.90 19.94 11.48
CA VAL A 4 -9.59 19.36 10.32
C VAL A 4 -9.57 17.83 10.36
N GLU A 5 -8.47 17.23 10.78
CA GLU A 5 -8.39 15.77 10.98
C GLU A 5 -9.19 15.31 12.22
N SER A 6 -9.48 16.22 13.15
CA SER A 6 -10.17 15.90 14.39
C SER A 6 -11.67 16.18 14.36
N ARG A 7 -12.20 16.94 13.40
CA ARG A 7 -13.62 17.35 13.39
C ARG A 7 -14.61 16.18 13.35
N GLY A 8 -14.26 15.05 12.73
CA GLY A 8 -15.08 13.83 12.78
C GLY A 8 -14.71 12.84 13.89
N LEU A 9 -13.50 12.94 14.43
CA LEU A 9 -12.92 11.99 15.38
C LEU A 9 -12.41 12.69 16.66
N GLY A 10 -12.69 13.97 16.85
CA GLY A 10 -12.17 14.75 17.98
C GLY A 10 -12.40 14.10 19.35
N ASP A 11 -13.53 13.42 19.49
CA ASP A 11 -13.86 12.70 20.72
C ASP A 11 -13.24 11.29 20.77
N VAL A 12 -12.90 10.69 19.65
CA VAL A 12 -12.22 9.38 19.57
C VAL A 12 -10.82 9.46 20.18
N TYR A 13 -10.18 10.61 20.13
CA TYR A 13 -8.88 10.86 20.76
C TYR A 13 -8.95 11.11 22.26
N LYS A 14 -10.15 11.26 22.83
CA LYS A 14 -10.31 11.26 24.28
C LYS A 14 -10.02 9.85 24.78
N ARG A 15 -8.97 9.73 25.56
CA ARG A 15 -8.41 8.46 26.06
C ARG A 15 -9.46 7.52 26.68
N GLN A 16 -10.51 8.08 27.25
CA GLN A 16 -11.62 7.34 27.88
C GLN A 16 -12.60 6.73 26.88
N MET A 17 -12.56 7.12 25.60
CA MET A 17 -13.50 6.64 24.58
C MET A 17 -12.90 5.57 23.67
N LEU A 18 -11.57 5.44 23.64
CA LEU A 18 -10.88 4.48 22.78
C LEU A 18 -10.08 3.49 23.63
N SER A 19 -10.56 2.25 23.70
CA SER A 19 -9.88 1.15 24.40
C SER A 19 -9.09 0.23 23.46
N ARG A 20 -9.56 0.05 22.22
CA ARG A 20 -8.97 -0.84 21.23
C ARG A 20 -9.12 -0.29 19.82
N ILE A 21 -8.09 -0.46 19.01
CA ILE A 21 -8.11 -0.18 17.58
C ILE A 21 -7.72 -1.43 16.79
N ILE A 22 -8.42 -1.67 15.68
CA ILE A 22 -8.12 -2.71 14.70
C ILE A 22 -8.14 -2.03 13.34
N GLY A 23 -7.05 -2.15 12.57
CA GLY A 23 -6.97 -1.48 11.27
C GLY A 23 -5.78 -1.94 10.44
N GLY A 24 -5.74 -1.52 9.19
CA GLY A 24 -4.65 -1.86 8.26
C GLY A 24 -3.46 -0.91 8.36
N HIS A 25 -3.72 0.40 8.47
CA HIS A 25 -2.67 1.42 8.37
C HIS A 25 -3.01 2.68 9.17
N TRP A 26 -2.02 3.27 9.85
CA TRP A 26 -2.17 4.50 10.63
C TRP A 26 -1.20 5.60 10.24
N GLY A 27 -0.43 5.42 9.15
CA GLY A 27 0.59 6.38 8.70
C GLY A 27 0.06 7.80 8.44
N LEU A 28 -1.23 7.93 8.08
CA LEU A 28 -1.92 9.20 7.89
C LEU A 28 -2.66 9.69 9.15
N GLN A 29 -2.52 9.00 10.29
CA GLN A 29 -3.19 9.29 11.55
C GLN A 29 -2.17 9.47 12.70
N PRO A 30 -1.41 10.56 12.74
CA PRO A 30 -0.30 10.73 13.68
C PRO A 30 -0.70 10.62 15.16
N LYS A 31 -1.88 11.14 15.54
CA LYS A 31 -2.40 11.00 16.91
C LYS A 31 -2.70 9.56 17.28
N MET A 32 -3.20 8.74 16.32
CA MET A 32 -3.44 7.33 16.55
C MET A 32 -2.12 6.56 16.73
N MET A 33 -1.14 6.83 15.87
CA MET A 33 0.21 6.25 16.05
C MET A 33 0.81 6.58 17.42
N GLU A 34 0.60 7.81 17.92
CA GLU A 34 1.07 8.21 19.25
C GLU A 34 0.38 7.41 20.36
N LEU A 35 -0.95 7.20 20.29
CA LEU A 35 -1.68 6.38 21.26
C LEU A 35 -1.18 4.93 21.27
N ILE A 36 -0.94 4.36 20.10
CA ILE A 36 -0.40 3.00 19.94
C ILE A 36 1.02 2.92 20.52
N ALA A 37 1.90 3.82 20.09
CA ALA A 37 3.32 3.84 20.52
C ALA A 37 3.48 4.09 22.02
N SER A 38 2.57 4.85 22.63
CA SER A 38 2.56 5.14 24.07
C SER A 38 1.81 4.11 24.92
N ASN A 39 1.39 2.97 24.35
CA ASN A 39 0.66 1.89 25.03
C ASN A 39 -0.67 2.34 25.71
N LYS A 40 -1.35 3.31 25.12
CA LYS A 40 -2.60 3.84 25.69
C LYS A 40 -3.86 3.12 25.20
N VAL A 41 -3.75 2.32 24.14
CA VAL A 41 -4.84 1.56 23.52
C VAL A 41 -4.34 0.18 23.12
N LEU A 42 -5.21 -0.83 23.13
CA LEU A 42 -4.93 -2.10 22.46
C LEU A 42 -4.91 -1.88 20.94
N ALA A 43 -3.92 -2.39 20.24
CA ALA A 43 -3.75 -2.15 18.81
C ALA A 43 -3.44 -3.44 18.05
N TYR A 44 -4.29 -3.76 17.05
CA TYR A 44 -4.12 -4.89 16.16
C TYR A 44 -4.04 -4.41 14.71
N CYS A 45 -3.05 -4.88 13.99
CA CYS A 45 -2.92 -4.65 12.56
C CYS A 45 -3.39 -5.88 11.78
N PHE A 46 -4.33 -5.66 10.86
CA PHE A 46 -4.70 -6.64 9.85
C PHE A 46 -4.25 -6.13 8.48
N PRO A 47 -3.77 -7.01 7.57
CA PRO A 47 -3.58 -6.61 6.19
C PRO A 47 -4.87 -6.01 5.63
N GLN A 48 -4.76 -4.93 4.88
CA GLN A 48 -5.90 -4.11 4.46
C GLN A 48 -6.95 -4.93 3.70
N GLY A 49 -6.50 -5.80 2.78
CA GLY A 49 -7.39 -6.66 2.01
C GLY A 49 -8.08 -7.69 2.87
N GLN A 50 -7.38 -8.25 3.86
CA GLN A 50 -7.99 -9.22 4.77
C GLN A 50 -9.02 -8.56 5.66
N PHE A 51 -8.79 -7.32 6.07
CA PHE A 51 -9.76 -6.56 6.86
C PHE A 51 -11.03 -6.23 6.04
N ALA A 52 -10.87 -5.76 4.80
CA ALA A 52 -11.98 -5.48 3.89
C ALA A 52 -12.80 -6.75 3.57
N GLN A 53 -12.12 -7.86 3.27
CA GLN A 53 -12.75 -9.14 2.96
C GLN A 53 -13.37 -9.82 4.20
N LEU A 54 -12.86 -9.55 5.41
CA LEU A 54 -13.45 -10.03 6.65
C LEU A 54 -14.88 -9.50 6.83
N PHE A 55 -15.16 -8.26 6.47
CA PHE A 55 -16.53 -7.74 6.50
C PHE A 55 -17.46 -8.57 5.59
N ARG A 56 -17.00 -8.96 4.40
CA ARG A 56 -17.79 -9.82 3.50
C ARG A 56 -18.05 -11.20 4.11
N SER A 57 -17.03 -11.83 4.67
CA SER A 57 -17.16 -13.12 5.38
C SER A 57 -18.11 -13.04 6.56
N MET A 58 -18.01 -11.99 7.37
CA MET A 58 -18.91 -11.73 8.49
C MET A 58 -20.36 -11.54 8.02
N ALA A 59 -20.57 -10.77 6.96
CA ALA A 59 -21.89 -10.54 6.35
C ALA A 59 -22.53 -11.85 5.90
N GLY A 60 -21.76 -12.76 5.29
CA GLY A 60 -22.20 -14.09 4.87
C GLY A 60 -22.38 -15.11 6.01
N GLY A 61 -22.00 -14.75 7.25
CA GLY A 61 -22.11 -15.65 8.39
C GLY A 61 -21.01 -16.72 8.46
N GLU A 62 -19.90 -16.50 7.76
CA GLU A 62 -18.73 -17.38 7.76
C GLU A 62 -17.99 -17.31 9.11
N PRO A 63 -17.18 -18.33 9.47
CA PRO A 63 -16.46 -18.36 10.74
C PRO A 63 -15.26 -17.40 10.80
N GLY A 64 -15.11 -16.55 9.81
CA GLY A 64 -14.03 -15.57 9.62
C GLY A 64 -13.45 -15.64 8.23
N LYS A 65 -12.48 -14.77 7.93
CA LYS A 65 -11.75 -14.80 6.66
C LYS A 65 -10.61 -15.82 6.76
N ILE A 66 -10.63 -16.83 5.90
CA ILE A 66 -9.60 -17.87 5.80
C ILE A 66 -8.74 -17.62 4.57
N THR A 67 -7.40 -17.64 4.72
CA THR A 67 -6.45 -17.25 3.68
C THR A 67 -5.02 -17.67 4.02
N LYS A 68 -4.11 -17.69 3.05
CA LYS A 68 -2.67 -17.83 3.29
C LYS A 68 -1.96 -16.49 3.55
N VAL A 69 -2.64 -15.36 3.32
CA VAL A 69 -2.08 -14.01 3.55
C VAL A 69 -1.85 -13.79 5.04
N GLY A 70 -0.63 -13.42 5.37
CA GLY A 70 -0.19 -13.19 6.76
C GLY A 70 0.61 -14.34 7.38
N LEU A 71 0.56 -15.56 6.83
CA LEU A 71 1.37 -16.69 7.32
C LEU A 71 2.87 -16.35 7.28
N GLY A 72 3.54 -16.58 8.42
CA GLY A 72 4.98 -16.35 8.57
C GLY A 72 5.39 -14.87 8.56
N THR A 73 4.44 -13.95 8.73
CA THR A 73 4.68 -12.52 8.98
C THR A 73 4.32 -12.17 10.42
N PHE A 74 4.49 -10.90 10.82
CA PHE A 74 4.08 -10.45 12.17
C PHE A 74 2.57 -10.60 12.45
N ILE A 75 1.75 -10.87 11.43
CA ILE A 75 0.32 -11.16 11.61
C ILE A 75 0.10 -12.59 12.13
N ASP A 76 1.00 -13.51 11.81
CA ASP A 76 0.93 -14.90 12.27
C ASP A 76 0.92 -14.93 13.81
N PRO A 77 -0.07 -15.61 14.46
CA PRO A 77 -0.16 -15.66 15.92
C PRO A 77 1.04 -16.35 16.58
N ARG A 78 1.80 -17.15 15.84
CA ARG A 78 3.06 -17.77 16.31
C ARG A 78 4.23 -16.78 16.37
N ILE A 79 4.07 -15.54 15.78
CA ILE A 79 5.06 -14.47 15.79
C ILE A 79 4.55 -13.35 16.68
N ASP A 80 3.70 -12.45 16.17
CA ASP A 80 3.15 -11.32 16.92
C ASP A 80 1.60 -11.27 16.95
N GLY A 81 0.90 -12.06 16.11
CA GLY A 81 -0.57 -12.08 16.02
C GLY A 81 -1.17 -10.75 15.59
N GLY A 82 -0.42 -9.94 14.82
CA GLY A 82 -0.83 -8.58 14.43
C GLY A 82 -0.84 -7.57 15.56
N LYS A 83 -0.31 -7.88 16.73
CA LYS A 83 -0.29 -7.01 17.92
C LYS A 83 0.80 -5.95 17.80
N MET A 84 0.42 -4.67 17.88
CA MET A 84 1.27 -3.55 17.50
C MET A 84 2.03 -2.91 18.67
N ASN A 85 1.68 -3.22 19.91
CA ASN A 85 2.31 -2.63 21.10
C ASN A 85 2.28 -3.58 22.31
N GLU A 86 3.01 -3.22 23.34
CA GLU A 86 3.25 -4.05 24.52
C GLU A 86 1.96 -4.41 25.27
N VAL A 87 1.07 -3.43 25.47
CA VAL A 87 -0.20 -3.63 26.19
C VAL A 87 -1.13 -4.61 25.47
N THR A 88 -0.93 -4.83 24.17
CA THR A 88 -1.75 -5.78 23.38
C THR A 88 -1.20 -7.21 23.44
N ARG A 89 0.05 -7.44 23.87
CA ARG A 89 0.67 -8.78 23.85
C ARG A 89 -0.13 -9.80 24.65
N ASP A 90 -0.62 -9.43 25.82
CA ASP A 90 -1.42 -10.31 26.68
C ASP A 90 -2.92 -10.31 26.35
N ALA A 91 -3.34 -9.51 25.38
CA ALA A 91 -4.72 -9.46 24.94
C ALA A 91 -5.06 -10.66 24.02
N PRO A 92 -6.35 -11.07 23.93
CA PRO A 92 -6.78 -12.21 23.12
C PRO A 92 -6.35 -12.08 21.66
N ASP A 93 -5.98 -13.22 21.04
CA ASP A 93 -5.67 -13.27 19.61
C ASP A 93 -6.94 -13.12 18.76
N LEU A 94 -6.89 -12.20 17.82
CA LEU A 94 -7.93 -11.97 16.80
C LEU A 94 -7.68 -12.76 15.50
N VAL A 95 -6.58 -13.50 15.46
CA VAL A 95 -6.21 -14.40 14.37
C VAL A 95 -5.82 -15.75 14.96
N ASP A 96 -5.97 -16.82 14.20
CA ASP A 96 -5.41 -18.12 14.50
C ASP A 96 -4.97 -18.84 13.20
N VAL A 97 -4.25 -19.96 13.35
CA VAL A 97 -3.88 -20.83 12.24
C VAL A 97 -4.83 -22.02 12.27
N VAL A 98 -5.39 -22.36 11.11
CA VAL A 98 -6.25 -23.52 10.91
C VAL A 98 -5.66 -24.40 9.82
N GLU A 99 -5.79 -25.71 9.96
CA GLU A 99 -5.40 -26.68 8.95
C GLU A 99 -6.63 -27.12 8.16
N ILE A 100 -6.54 -27.08 6.83
CA ILE A 100 -7.58 -27.53 5.91
C ILE A 100 -6.87 -28.38 4.84
N ASP A 101 -7.29 -29.63 4.70
CA ASP A 101 -6.73 -30.59 3.73
C ASP A 101 -5.19 -30.75 3.81
N GLY A 102 -4.63 -30.63 5.02
CA GLY A 102 -3.18 -30.76 5.27
C GLY A 102 -2.38 -29.46 4.98
N GLU A 103 -3.05 -28.36 4.69
CA GLU A 103 -2.41 -27.06 4.49
C GLU A 103 -2.80 -26.05 5.57
N GLU A 104 -1.84 -25.23 6.00
CA GLU A 104 -2.06 -24.17 6.99
C GLU A 104 -2.67 -22.92 6.35
N TYR A 105 -3.63 -22.31 7.04
CA TYR A 105 -4.26 -21.06 6.70
C TYR A 105 -4.36 -20.15 7.93
N MET A 106 -4.26 -18.85 7.72
CA MET A 106 -4.70 -17.84 8.69
C MET A 106 -6.22 -17.79 8.72
N ARG A 107 -6.81 -17.71 9.91
CA ARG A 107 -8.21 -17.31 10.09
C ARG A 107 -8.25 -16.00 10.85
N TYR A 108 -8.76 -14.96 10.20
CA TYR A 108 -9.11 -13.68 10.82
C TYR A 108 -10.50 -13.82 11.44
N LYS A 109 -10.58 -13.68 12.77
CA LYS A 109 -11.82 -13.94 13.53
C LYS A 109 -12.86 -12.85 13.33
N PRO A 110 -14.17 -13.18 13.29
CA PRO A 110 -15.24 -12.19 13.24
C PRO A 110 -15.17 -11.21 14.42
N ILE A 111 -15.47 -9.95 14.13
CA ILE A 111 -15.47 -8.86 15.10
C ILE A 111 -16.89 -8.24 15.09
N PRO A 112 -17.73 -8.44 16.13
CA PRO A 112 -19.05 -7.83 16.19
C PRO A 112 -18.99 -6.31 16.01
N ILE A 113 -19.94 -5.77 15.22
CA ILE A 113 -20.02 -4.34 14.88
C ILE A 113 -21.36 -3.80 15.34
N ASP A 114 -21.33 -2.87 16.29
CA ASP A 114 -22.54 -2.21 16.82
C ASP A 114 -22.96 -0.99 15.97
N TYR A 115 -21.97 -0.28 15.40
CA TYR A 115 -22.19 0.90 14.55
C TYR A 115 -21.31 0.85 13.32
N CYS A 116 -21.92 1.13 12.16
CA CYS A 116 -21.19 1.34 10.89
C CYS A 116 -21.46 2.77 10.42
N ILE A 117 -20.39 3.55 10.22
CA ILE A 117 -20.47 4.90 9.69
C ILE A 117 -19.92 4.88 8.27
N ILE A 118 -20.75 5.27 7.31
CA ILE A 118 -20.40 5.32 5.89
C ILE A 118 -20.63 6.71 5.33
N ARG A 119 -20.04 6.99 4.19
CA ARG A 119 -20.29 8.22 3.44
C ARG A 119 -20.64 7.91 1.98
N GLY A 120 -21.31 8.87 1.34
CA GLY A 120 -21.63 8.80 -0.08
C GLY A 120 -22.04 10.15 -0.62
N THR A 121 -22.31 10.23 -1.91
CA THR A 121 -22.59 11.49 -2.61
C THR A 121 -24.06 11.90 -2.47
N TYR A 122 -24.96 11.13 -3.07
CA TYR A 122 -26.38 11.41 -3.05
C TYR A 122 -27.12 10.40 -2.19
N VAL A 123 -28.09 10.90 -1.43
CA VAL A 123 -29.07 10.07 -0.73
C VAL A 123 -30.46 10.54 -1.12
N ASP A 124 -31.39 9.63 -1.40
CA ASP A 124 -32.79 10.01 -1.64
C ASP A 124 -33.61 9.99 -0.34
N GLU A 125 -34.87 10.44 -0.42
CA GLU A 125 -35.81 10.50 0.72
C GLU A 125 -36.14 9.11 1.31
N LEU A 126 -35.82 8.02 0.60
CA LEU A 126 -35.95 6.62 1.08
C LEU A 126 -34.64 6.09 1.69
N GLY A 127 -33.56 6.89 1.69
CA GLY A 127 -32.27 6.53 2.25
C GLY A 127 -31.35 5.78 1.26
N ASN A 128 -31.70 5.64 -0.01
CA ASN A 128 -30.84 5.00 -1.01
C ASN A 128 -29.60 5.86 -1.26
N LEU A 129 -28.41 5.28 -1.04
CA LEU A 129 -27.12 5.99 -1.08
C LEU A 129 -26.31 5.65 -2.33
N THR A 130 -25.69 6.66 -2.93
CA THR A 130 -24.75 6.54 -4.06
C THR A 130 -23.38 7.07 -3.70
N THR A 131 -22.35 6.79 -4.53
CA THR A 131 -20.96 7.22 -4.36
C THR A 131 -20.41 7.89 -5.62
N ASP A 132 -21.24 8.58 -6.37
CA ASP A 132 -20.90 9.11 -7.71
C ASP A 132 -19.68 10.03 -7.72
N GLU A 133 -19.52 10.91 -6.71
CA GLU A 133 -18.40 11.83 -6.61
C GLU A 133 -17.23 11.29 -5.76
N GLU A 134 -17.37 10.11 -5.20
CA GLU A 134 -16.28 9.49 -4.43
C GLU A 134 -15.17 9.01 -5.38
N ALA A 135 -13.92 9.27 -5.01
CA ALA A 135 -12.76 8.85 -5.80
C ALA A 135 -12.40 7.37 -5.60
N MET A 136 -13.07 6.70 -4.67
CA MET A 136 -12.89 5.29 -4.31
C MET A 136 -14.24 4.67 -3.93
N SER A 137 -14.47 3.40 -4.33
CA SER A 137 -15.71 2.70 -4.00
C SER A 137 -15.71 2.02 -2.62
N LEU A 138 -14.55 1.75 -2.05
CA LEU A 138 -14.31 1.06 -0.78
C LEU A 138 -15.16 -0.23 -0.59
N GLU A 139 -15.23 -0.77 0.61
CA GLU A 139 -15.92 -2.01 0.98
C GLU A 139 -17.29 -1.76 1.67
N LEU A 140 -18.00 -0.71 1.28
CA LEU A 140 -19.23 -0.24 1.95
C LEU A 140 -20.26 -1.33 2.14
N TRP A 141 -20.52 -2.15 1.11
CA TRP A 141 -21.51 -3.23 1.19
C TRP A 141 -21.17 -4.24 2.29
N GLY A 142 -19.91 -4.72 2.29
CA GLY A 142 -19.45 -5.69 3.29
C GLY A 142 -19.57 -5.16 4.71
N ALA A 143 -19.14 -3.92 4.95
CA ALA A 143 -19.18 -3.27 6.27
C ALA A 143 -20.61 -3.08 6.78
N VAL A 144 -21.53 -2.60 5.92
CA VAL A 144 -22.96 -2.41 6.25
C VAL A 144 -23.60 -3.76 6.59
N MET A 145 -23.39 -4.77 5.75
CA MET A 145 -24.00 -6.10 5.97
C MET A 145 -23.43 -6.79 7.20
N ALA A 146 -22.13 -6.67 7.47
CA ALA A 146 -21.52 -7.17 8.71
C ALA A 146 -22.13 -6.51 9.94
N CYS A 147 -22.31 -5.19 9.92
CA CYS A 147 -22.97 -4.46 11.01
C CYS A 147 -24.42 -4.95 11.23
N LYS A 148 -25.20 -5.09 10.15
CA LYS A 148 -26.59 -5.59 10.22
C LYS A 148 -26.67 -7.03 10.73
N LYS A 149 -25.71 -7.89 10.37
CA LYS A 149 -25.61 -9.27 10.86
C LYS A 149 -25.55 -9.34 12.39
N TYR A 150 -24.90 -8.38 13.04
CA TYR A 150 -24.78 -8.30 14.50
C TYR A 150 -25.85 -7.41 15.16
N GLY A 151 -26.88 -6.98 14.41
CA GLY A 151 -27.96 -6.13 14.92
C GLY A 151 -27.56 -4.66 15.10
N GLY A 152 -26.44 -4.26 14.56
CA GLY A 152 -25.92 -2.91 14.67
C GLY A 152 -26.66 -1.86 13.85
N LYS A 153 -26.28 -0.60 14.01
CA LYS A 153 -26.86 0.58 13.38
C LYS A 153 -25.95 1.16 12.32
N VAL A 154 -26.53 1.54 11.19
CA VAL A 154 -25.81 2.15 10.05
C VAL A 154 -26.17 3.62 9.96
N ILE A 155 -25.14 4.46 9.99
CA ILE A 155 -25.25 5.92 9.85
C ILE A 155 -24.54 6.32 8.56
N ALA A 156 -25.25 6.98 7.64
CA ALA A 156 -24.69 7.47 6.39
C ALA A 156 -24.56 8.99 6.41
N GLN A 157 -23.36 9.51 6.15
CA GLN A 157 -23.17 10.91 5.80
C GLN A 157 -23.30 11.02 4.28
N ALA A 158 -24.18 11.90 3.79
CA ALA A 158 -24.34 12.18 2.38
C ALA A 158 -24.05 13.65 2.06
N LYS A 159 -23.56 13.89 0.85
CA LYS A 159 -23.27 15.23 0.37
C LYS A 159 -24.57 15.99 0.03
N TYR A 160 -25.47 15.30 -0.66
CA TYR A 160 -26.71 15.88 -1.16
C TYR A 160 -27.93 14.99 -0.92
N LEU A 161 -29.07 15.60 -0.53
CA LEU A 161 -30.38 14.95 -0.50
C LEU A 161 -31.11 15.21 -1.82
N VAL A 162 -31.65 14.15 -2.43
CA VAL A 162 -32.42 14.22 -3.66
C VAL A 162 -33.81 13.57 -3.50
N LYS A 163 -34.72 13.85 -4.44
CA LYS A 163 -36.07 13.28 -4.45
C LYS A 163 -36.06 11.78 -4.73
N SER A 164 -36.93 11.05 -4.06
CA SER A 164 -37.15 9.62 -4.31
C SER A 164 -37.45 9.35 -5.78
N GLY A 165 -36.84 8.28 -6.34
CA GLY A 165 -37.02 7.88 -7.72
C GLY A 165 -36.15 8.65 -8.72
N THR A 166 -35.28 9.57 -8.30
CA THR A 166 -34.35 10.28 -9.20
C THR A 166 -33.01 9.54 -9.35
N LEU A 167 -32.64 8.70 -8.40
CA LEU A 167 -31.40 7.91 -8.47
C LEU A 167 -31.57 6.70 -9.42
N HIS A 168 -30.60 6.51 -10.28
CA HIS A 168 -30.56 5.32 -11.12
C HIS A 168 -30.23 4.08 -10.27
N CYS A 169 -31.04 3.01 -10.38
CA CYS A 169 -30.93 1.84 -9.51
C CYS A 169 -29.55 1.15 -9.52
N LYS A 170 -28.81 1.21 -10.65
CA LYS A 170 -27.43 0.67 -10.73
C LYS A 170 -26.38 1.52 -10.02
N ARG A 171 -26.69 2.78 -9.68
CA ARG A 171 -25.79 3.67 -8.94
C ARG A 171 -26.00 3.60 -7.44
N VAL A 172 -27.13 3.04 -6.96
CA VAL A 172 -27.39 2.83 -5.55
C VAL A 172 -26.46 1.74 -5.03
N VAL A 173 -25.49 2.13 -4.18
CA VAL A 173 -24.52 1.22 -3.58
C VAL A 173 -25.02 0.62 -2.27
N ILE A 174 -25.81 1.38 -1.49
CA ILE A 174 -26.49 0.89 -0.28
C ILE A 174 -27.98 1.26 -0.36
N PRO A 175 -28.88 0.25 -0.46
CA PRO A 175 -30.30 0.49 -0.35
C PRO A 175 -30.71 1.04 1.01
N GLY A 176 -31.65 2.01 1.02
CA GLY A 176 -32.04 2.73 2.22
C GLY A 176 -32.60 1.85 3.35
N VAL A 177 -33.12 0.66 3.04
CA VAL A 177 -33.63 -0.32 4.01
C VAL A 177 -32.55 -0.78 5.01
N PHE A 178 -31.27 -0.57 4.70
CA PHE A 178 -30.13 -0.93 5.56
C PHE A 178 -29.54 0.27 6.32
N ILE A 179 -30.01 1.49 6.06
CA ILE A 179 -29.53 2.72 6.69
C ILE A 179 -30.51 3.14 7.80
N ASP A 180 -30.02 3.27 9.03
CA ASP A 180 -30.84 3.65 10.19
C ASP A 180 -30.90 5.17 10.36
N ALA A 181 -29.88 5.90 9.95
CA ALA A 181 -29.84 7.35 10.03
C ALA A 181 -29.01 7.96 8.89
N VAL A 182 -29.44 9.12 8.41
CA VAL A 182 -28.74 9.90 7.39
C VAL A 182 -28.39 11.27 7.95
N VAL A 183 -27.16 11.70 7.72
CA VAL A 183 -26.66 13.04 8.01
C VAL A 183 -26.33 13.71 6.69
N ILE A 184 -27.02 14.80 6.36
CA ILE A 184 -26.69 15.62 5.21
C ILE A 184 -25.57 16.59 5.63
N CYS A 185 -24.48 16.62 4.90
CA CYS A 185 -23.37 17.50 5.19
C CYS A 185 -23.74 18.97 4.92
N PRO A 186 -23.71 19.86 5.94
CA PRO A 186 -24.09 21.25 5.72
C PRO A 186 -23.08 22.05 4.90
N ASN A 187 -21.79 21.69 4.97
CA ASN A 187 -20.70 22.37 4.28
C ASN A 187 -19.86 21.36 3.47
N PRO A 188 -20.39 20.85 2.35
CA PRO A 188 -19.74 19.73 1.64
C PRO A 188 -18.34 20.07 1.10
N GLU A 189 -18.06 21.34 0.76
CA GLU A 189 -16.76 21.79 0.30
C GLU A 189 -15.66 21.67 1.39
N GLU A 190 -16.04 21.71 2.66
CA GLU A 190 -15.12 21.63 3.79
C GLU A 190 -15.17 20.26 4.48
N ASP A 191 -16.38 19.75 4.76
CA ASP A 191 -16.60 18.62 5.67
C ASP A 191 -16.93 17.31 4.91
N HIS A 192 -17.08 17.37 3.56
CA HIS A 192 -17.31 16.21 2.69
C HIS A 192 -16.45 16.29 1.41
N ARG A 193 -15.18 16.59 1.59
CA ARG A 193 -14.22 16.72 0.49
C ARG A 193 -13.98 15.36 -0.17
N GLN A 194 -13.72 15.35 -1.48
CA GLN A 194 -13.37 14.14 -2.21
C GLN A 194 -12.02 13.59 -1.72
N THR A 195 -11.05 14.49 -1.46
CA THR A 195 -9.76 14.18 -0.87
C THR A 195 -9.34 15.23 0.14
N HIS A 196 -8.21 14.99 0.82
CA HIS A 196 -7.62 15.99 1.71
C HIS A 196 -7.23 17.29 0.97
N SER A 197 -6.71 17.20 -0.26
CA SER A 197 -6.15 18.34 -0.98
C SER A 197 -7.19 19.18 -1.71
N PHE A 198 -8.31 18.61 -2.12
CA PHE A 198 -9.35 19.34 -2.86
C PHE A 198 -10.77 18.85 -2.53
N ALA A 199 -11.74 19.74 -2.70
CA ALA A 199 -13.13 19.44 -2.41
C ALA A 199 -13.74 18.45 -3.43
N PHE A 200 -13.55 18.72 -4.72
CA PHE A 200 -14.04 17.86 -5.80
C PHE A 200 -13.29 18.12 -7.12
N ASP A 201 -12.94 17.06 -7.82
CA ASP A 201 -12.50 17.08 -9.22
C ASP A 201 -13.05 15.84 -9.93
N PRO A 202 -13.91 16.00 -10.95
CA PRO A 202 -14.57 14.90 -11.66
C PRO A 202 -13.59 13.97 -12.42
N ALA A 203 -12.33 14.37 -12.58
CA ALA A 203 -11.32 13.51 -13.19
C ALA A 203 -10.88 12.32 -12.29
N TYR A 204 -11.23 12.36 -10.99
CA TYR A 204 -10.88 11.30 -10.04
C TYR A 204 -12.01 10.31 -9.78
N CYS A 205 -13.26 10.66 -10.09
CA CYS A 205 -14.39 9.73 -10.05
C CYS A 205 -14.78 9.15 -11.42
N GLY A 206 -14.03 9.50 -12.47
CA GLY A 206 -14.22 8.95 -13.81
C GLY A 206 -15.20 9.71 -14.72
N ASP A 207 -15.82 10.80 -14.24
CA ASP A 207 -16.82 11.57 -15.01
C ASP A 207 -16.21 12.28 -16.21
N ILE A 208 -14.97 12.72 -16.11
CA ILE A 208 -14.23 13.35 -17.21
C ILE A 208 -12.80 12.83 -17.31
N LYS A 209 -12.19 13.03 -18.46
CA LYS A 209 -10.74 12.90 -18.66
C LYS A 209 -10.15 14.27 -18.90
N ARG A 210 -9.04 14.59 -18.24
CA ARG A 210 -8.28 15.82 -18.44
C ARG A 210 -6.97 15.52 -19.14
N PRO A 211 -6.53 16.34 -20.11
CA PRO A 211 -5.20 16.21 -20.69
C PRO A 211 -4.13 16.19 -19.59
N ASN A 212 -3.15 15.34 -19.72
CA ASN A 212 -1.96 15.40 -18.89
C ASN A 212 -1.08 16.55 -19.39
N THR A 213 -1.14 17.69 -18.72
CA THR A 213 -0.41 18.91 -19.10
C THR A 213 0.91 19.08 -18.37
N SER A 214 1.24 18.19 -17.43
CA SER A 214 2.54 18.27 -16.75
C SER A 214 3.63 17.79 -17.70
N SER A 215 4.31 18.75 -18.33
CA SER A 215 5.55 18.56 -19.08
C SER A 215 6.77 18.58 -18.15
N ASP A 216 6.56 18.66 -16.85
CA ASP A 216 7.64 18.84 -15.89
C ASP A 216 8.37 17.52 -15.68
N THR A 217 9.54 17.44 -16.30
CA THR A 217 10.47 16.36 -16.05
C THR A 217 10.94 16.42 -14.60
N LEU A 218 10.80 15.32 -13.85
CA LEU A 218 11.34 15.24 -12.50
C LEU A 218 12.86 15.44 -12.52
N PRO A 219 13.42 16.26 -11.63
CA PRO A 219 14.88 16.35 -11.51
C PRO A 219 15.46 14.99 -11.13
N LEU A 220 16.69 14.71 -11.60
CA LEU A 220 17.38 13.49 -11.22
C LEU A 220 17.76 13.56 -9.74
N THR A 221 16.98 12.90 -8.94
CA THR A 221 17.17 12.74 -7.50
C THR A 221 17.47 11.28 -7.17
N LEU A 222 17.91 11.02 -5.95
CA LEU A 222 18.08 9.66 -5.43
C LEU A 222 16.80 8.81 -5.63
N ARG A 223 15.61 9.36 -5.36
CA ARG A 223 14.35 8.65 -5.56
C ARG A 223 14.07 8.35 -7.02
N LYS A 224 14.32 9.32 -7.91
CA LYS A 224 14.13 9.12 -9.35
C LYS A 224 15.09 8.05 -9.89
N LEU A 225 16.34 8.04 -9.43
CA LEU A 225 17.32 7.00 -9.83
C LEU A 225 16.84 5.60 -9.41
N ILE A 226 16.41 5.44 -8.14
CA ILE A 226 15.84 4.17 -7.67
C ILE A 226 14.65 3.75 -8.53
N GLY A 227 13.74 4.69 -8.83
CA GLY A 227 12.57 4.44 -9.69
C GLY A 227 12.96 4.02 -11.11
N ARG A 228 13.94 4.69 -11.72
CA ARG A 228 14.46 4.32 -13.05
C ARG A 228 15.01 2.89 -13.06
N ARG A 229 15.85 2.55 -12.07
CA ARG A 229 16.40 1.19 -12.00
C ARG A 229 15.29 0.15 -11.74
N ALA A 230 14.34 0.46 -10.86
CA ALA A 230 13.23 -0.44 -10.56
C ALA A 230 12.37 -0.71 -11.80
N LEU A 231 12.08 0.32 -12.60
CA LEU A 231 11.28 0.21 -13.83
C LEU A 231 11.98 -0.62 -14.94
N CYS A 232 13.29 -0.86 -14.86
CA CYS A 232 13.96 -1.77 -15.76
C CYS A 232 13.47 -3.23 -15.66
N GLU A 233 12.69 -3.56 -14.61
CA GLU A 233 12.08 -4.87 -14.43
C GLU A 233 10.73 -5.04 -15.16
N LEU A 234 10.16 -3.96 -15.72
CA LEU A 234 8.87 -4.00 -16.41
C LEU A 234 8.95 -4.67 -17.78
N LYS A 235 7.80 -5.20 -18.18
CA LYS A 235 7.48 -5.70 -19.52
C LYS A 235 6.26 -4.95 -20.07
N ASN A 236 6.05 -5.02 -21.37
CA ASN A 236 4.80 -4.54 -21.96
C ASN A 236 3.61 -5.36 -21.44
N ASP A 237 2.49 -4.68 -21.28
CA ASP A 237 1.22 -5.24 -20.80
C ASP A 237 1.21 -5.67 -19.32
N ASP A 238 2.30 -5.43 -18.54
CA ASP A 238 2.31 -5.72 -17.11
C ASP A 238 1.19 -4.98 -16.37
N ILE A 239 0.49 -5.71 -15.51
CA ILE A 239 -0.43 -5.14 -14.53
C ILE A 239 0.37 -4.95 -13.24
N LEU A 240 0.52 -3.72 -12.81
CA LEU A 240 1.39 -3.37 -11.71
C LEU A 240 0.67 -2.67 -10.56
N ASN A 241 1.23 -2.80 -9.36
CA ASN A 241 0.86 -2.01 -8.20
C ASN A 241 2.03 -1.13 -7.76
N VAL A 242 1.72 0.06 -7.28
CA VAL A 242 2.70 1.02 -6.77
C VAL A 242 2.40 1.34 -5.30
N GLY A 243 3.27 0.86 -4.41
CA GLY A 243 3.17 1.09 -2.98
C GLY A 243 3.59 2.51 -2.57
N THR A 244 3.23 2.88 -1.35
CA THR A 244 3.53 4.20 -0.77
C THR A 244 5.03 4.49 -0.65
N GLY A 245 5.39 5.77 -0.57
CA GLY A 245 6.77 6.24 -0.39
C GLY A 245 7.51 6.44 -1.71
N THR A 246 8.77 6.02 -1.79
CA THR A 246 9.61 6.24 -2.99
C THR A 246 8.95 5.77 -4.28
N PRO A 247 8.34 4.56 -4.37
CA PRO A 247 7.70 4.13 -5.61
C PRO A 247 6.60 5.09 -6.07
N ASN A 248 5.69 5.44 -5.17
CA ASN A 248 4.54 6.29 -5.52
C ASN A 248 4.94 7.70 -5.96
N ASP A 249 6.05 8.22 -5.44
CA ASP A 249 6.51 9.58 -5.77
C ASP A 249 7.11 9.66 -7.19
N VAL A 250 7.59 8.55 -7.75
CA VAL A 250 8.40 8.59 -8.97
C VAL A 250 7.96 7.67 -10.12
N ILE A 251 7.31 6.52 -9.83
CA ILE A 251 6.97 5.53 -10.87
C ILE A 251 6.04 6.13 -11.93
N GLY A 252 4.88 6.66 -11.53
CA GLY A 252 3.93 7.28 -12.47
C GLY A 252 4.56 8.40 -13.31
N PRO A 253 5.21 9.41 -12.69
CA PRO A 253 5.92 10.45 -13.43
C PRO A 253 6.98 9.94 -14.40
N ILE A 254 7.80 8.92 -14.03
CA ILE A 254 8.81 8.36 -14.92
C ILE A 254 8.15 7.64 -16.11
N LEU A 255 7.09 6.85 -15.89
CA LEU A 255 6.35 6.21 -16.99
C LEU A 255 5.85 7.25 -18.00
N SER A 256 5.36 8.40 -17.51
CA SER A 256 4.90 9.49 -18.35
C SER A 256 6.07 10.18 -19.11
N GLU A 257 7.21 10.41 -18.44
CA GLU A 257 8.43 10.95 -19.11
C GLU A 257 8.93 10.02 -20.22
N GLU A 258 8.88 8.71 -20.02
CA GLU A 258 9.30 7.69 -20.98
C GLU A 258 8.22 7.39 -22.05
N ARG A 259 7.00 7.96 -21.89
CA ARG A 259 5.83 7.75 -22.77
C ARG A 259 5.41 6.28 -22.88
N VAL A 260 5.47 5.57 -21.77
CA VAL A 260 5.10 4.15 -21.64
C VAL A 260 3.94 3.94 -20.63
N GLU A 261 3.29 5.02 -20.20
CA GLU A 261 2.16 4.95 -19.27
C GLU A 261 0.95 4.18 -19.80
N ASN A 262 0.86 4.00 -21.12
CA ASN A 262 -0.18 3.20 -21.79
C ASN A 262 0.29 1.79 -22.16
N ASP A 263 1.57 1.49 -21.98
CA ASP A 263 2.14 0.17 -22.28
C ASP A 263 2.06 -0.77 -21.06
N VAL A 264 1.52 -0.28 -19.94
CA VAL A 264 1.28 -1.00 -18.68
C VAL A 264 -0.06 -0.61 -18.06
N THR A 265 -0.56 -1.40 -17.11
CA THR A 265 -1.75 -1.06 -16.33
C THR A 265 -1.40 -0.84 -14.86
N ILE A 266 -1.44 0.42 -14.41
CA ILE A 266 -1.26 0.72 -12.99
C ILE A 266 -2.55 0.40 -12.23
N THR A 267 -2.42 -0.26 -11.08
CA THR A 267 -3.52 -0.49 -10.14
C THR A 267 -3.18 0.12 -8.79
N VAL A 268 -4.20 0.59 -8.06
CA VAL A 268 -4.09 1.05 -6.69
C VAL A 268 -4.97 0.18 -5.80
N GLU A 269 -4.50 -0.13 -4.60
CA GLU A 269 -5.18 -1.06 -3.67
C GLU A 269 -6.63 -0.67 -3.34
N SER A 270 -6.97 0.60 -3.44
CA SER A 270 -8.34 1.12 -3.24
C SER A 270 -9.36 0.71 -4.33
N GLY A 271 -8.93 0.01 -5.39
CA GLY A 271 -9.76 -0.44 -6.49
C GLY A 271 -9.67 0.39 -7.76
N VAL A 272 -8.64 1.22 -7.87
CA VAL A 272 -8.42 2.10 -9.03
C VAL A 272 -7.58 1.40 -10.09
N TYR A 273 -7.99 1.50 -11.36
CA TYR A 273 -7.28 0.99 -12.53
C TYR A 273 -6.92 2.12 -13.49
N GLY A 274 -5.65 2.18 -13.86
CA GLY A 274 -5.11 3.16 -14.80
C GLY A 274 -5.06 4.57 -14.23
N GLY A 275 -4.73 5.52 -15.11
CA GLY A 275 -4.57 6.92 -14.75
C GLY A 275 -3.24 7.20 -14.04
N ILE A 276 -3.17 8.38 -13.40
CA ILE A 276 -1.99 8.89 -12.70
C ILE A 276 -2.25 8.82 -11.20
N PRO A 277 -1.62 7.89 -10.46
CA PRO A 277 -1.80 7.78 -9.02
C PRO A 277 -1.36 9.03 -8.28
N MET A 278 -2.09 9.39 -7.23
CA MET A 278 -1.74 10.48 -6.33
C MET A 278 -0.88 9.98 -5.17
N GLY A 279 -0.02 10.87 -4.67
CA GLY A 279 0.87 10.59 -3.55
C GLY A 279 0.54 11.32 -2.27
N GLY A 280 1.32 11.07 -1.23
CA GLY A 280 1.21 11.75 0.05
C GLY A 280 -0.14 11.52 0.72
N VAL A 281 -0.82 12.61 1.10
CA VAL A 281 -2.12 12.56 1.79
C VAL A 281 -3.30 12.15 0.91
N ASP A 282 -3.13 12.18 -0.40
CA ASP A 282 -4.14 11.77 -1.39
C ASP A 282 -3.84 10.38 -1.98
N PHE A 283 -2.96 9.61 -1.36
CA PHE A 283 -2.69 8.22 -1.76
C PHE A 283 -3.99 7.40 -1.78
N GLY A 284 -4.13 6.56 -2.80
CA GLY A 284 -5.31 5.70 -2.97
C GLY A 284 -6.20 6.08 -4.15
N ILE A 285 -6.03 7.27 -4.74
CA ILE A 285 -6.79 7.72 -5.90
C ILE A 285 -5.90 7.95 -7.11
N ALA A 286 -6.48 7.96 -8.31
CA ALA A 286 -5.78 8.30 -9.53
C ALA A 286 -6.60 9.22 -10.43
N LYS A 287 -5.93 10.22 -11.01
CA LYS A 287 -6.51 11.09 -12.03
C LYS A 287 -6.64 10.35 -13.35
N ASN A 288 -7.77 10.50 -14.04
CA ASN A 288 -8.03 9.85 -15.32
C ASN A 288 -8.07 8.31 -15.28
N ASN A 289 -8.40 7.73 -14.14
CA ASN A 289 -8.62 6.28 -14.06
C ASN A 289 -9.67 5.81 -15.08
N PHE A 290 -9.60 4.55 -15.53
CA PHE A 290 -10.57 3.99 -16.46
C PHE A 290 -11.53 3.00 -15.82
N ALA A 291 -11.24 2.53 -14.59
CA ALA A 291 -12.17 1.73 -13.80
C ALA A 291 -11.97 1.98 -12.30
N LEU A 292 -13.08 1.89 -11.59
CA LEU A 292 -13.14 1.88 -10.12
C LEU A 292 -13.93 0.64 -9.72
N VAL A 293 -13.25 -0.30 -9.06
CA VAL A 293 -13.88 -1.47 -8.46
C VAL A 293 -13.95 -1.32 -6.95
N ARG A 294 -14.72 -2.15 -6.27
CA ARG A 294 -14.74 -2.11 -4.81
C ARG A 294 -13.40 -2.59 -4.25
N HIS A 295 -13.05 -2.05 -3.11
CA HIS A 295 -11.81 -2.35 -2.40
C HIS A 295 -11.64 -3.85 -2.10
N ASP A 296 -12.71 -4.51 -1.63
CA ASP A 296 -12.70 -5.94 -1.34
C ASP A 296 -12.58 -6.81 -2.61
N ASP A 297 -13.13 -6.36 -3.76
CA ASP A 297 -12.97 -7.03 -5.06
C ASP A 297 -11.55 -6.85 -5.62
N GLN A 298 -10.93 -5.66 -5.41
CA GLN A 298 -9.54 -5.43 -5.78
C GLN A 298 -8.60 -6.40 -5.07
N PHE A 299 -8.85 -6.68 -3.81
CA PHE A 299 -8.06 -7.65 -3.07
C PHE A 299 -8.36 -9.11 -3.42
N ASP A 300 -9.50 -9.43 -4.04
CA ASP A 300 -9.69 -10.75 -4.66
C ASP A 300 -8.68 -10.96 -5.80
N TYR A 301 -8.46 -9.91 -6.62
CA TYR A 301 -7.43 -9.93 -7.67
C TYR A 301 -6.03 -10.10 -7.08
N TYR A 302 -5.64 -9.26 -6.12
CA TYR A 302 -4.30 -9.32 -5.52
C TYR A 302 -4.02 -10.62 -4.79
N ASN A 303 -5.01 -11.15 -4.07
CA ASN A 303 -4.85 -12.36 -3.27
C ASN A 303 -5.01 -13.65 -4.09
N GLY A 304 -5.69 -13.61 -5.23
CA GLY A 304 -5.95 -14.75 -6.10
C GLY A 304 -4.99 -14.82 -7.27
N VAL A 305 -5.16 -13.93 -8.24
CA VAL A 305 -4.35 -13.88 -9.48
C VAL A 305 -2.95 -13.32 -9.18
N GLY A 306 -2.89 -12.24 -8.41
CA GLY A 306 -1.68 -11.45 -8.18
C GLY A 306 -1.36 -10.47 -9.32
N VAL A 307 -0.55 -9.47 -9.01
CA VAL A 307 -0.02 -8.54 -10.03
C VAL A 307 1.24 -9.11 -10.66
N ASP A 308 1.53 -8.71 -11.91
CA ASP A 308 2.77 -9.11 -12.58
C ASP A 308 3.98 -8.51 -11.85
N VAL A 309 3.94 -7.22 -11.52
CA VAL A 309 4.99 -6.53 -10.76
C VAL A 309 4.40 -5.63 -9.68
N THR A 310 5.01 -5.62 -8.51
CA THR A 310 4.71 -4.60 -7.49
C THR A 310 5.97 -3.88 -7.04
N PHE A 311 5.86 -2.55 -6.91
CA PHE A 311 6.94 -1.68 -6.41
C PHE A 311 6.63 -1.26 -4.99
N MET A 312 7.43 -1.70 -4.02
CA MET A 312 7.17 -1.52 -2.59
C MET A 312 8.32 -0.82 -1.88
N GLY A 313 7.98 -0.02 -0.86
CA GLY A 313 8.99 0.54 0.04
C GLY A 313 9.56 -0.53 0.99
N ALA A 314 10.83 -0.39 1.37
CA ALA A 314 11.46 -1.20 2.41
C ALA A 314 12.10 -0.32 3.48
N GLY A 315 11.86 -0.65 4.75
CA GLY A 315 12.49 0.01 5.90
C GLY A 315 13.78 -0.68 6.35
N GLU A 316 13.73 -1.99 6.51
CA GLU A 316 14.85 -2.85 6.87
C GLU A 316 14.81 -4.13 6.03
N VAL A 317 15.97 -4.71 5.74
CA VAL A 317 16.15 -5.98 4.99
C VAL A 317 17.21 -6.81 5.72
N ASP A 318 16.99 -8.13 5.86
CA ASP A 318 17.98 -9.04 6.42
C ASP A 318 18.62 -9.98 5.37
N ALA A 319 19.57 -10.78 5.80
CA ALA A 319 20.32 -11.69 4.92
C ALA A 319 19.43 -12.76 4.24
N ALA A 320 18.29 -13.11 4.82
CA ALA A 320 17.32 -14.05 4.26
C ALA A 320 16.32 -13.37 3.30
N GLY A 321 16.51 -12.06 3.02
CA GLY A 321 15.62 -11.27 2.19
C GLY A 321 14.27 -10.95 2.84
N ASN A 322 14.15 -11.12 4.14
CA ASN A 322 12.98 -10.65 4.86
C ASN A 322 12.96 -9.12 4.89
N VAL A 323 11.75 -8.54 4.96
CA VAL A 323 11.57 -7.08 4.97
C VAL A 323 10.70 -6.63 6.13
N ASN A 324 11.11 -5.52 6.76
CA ASN A 324 10.27 -4.69 7.60
C ASN A 324 9.84 -3.44 6.80
N ALA A 325 8.54 -3.28 6.59
CA ALA A 325 7.94 -2.08 5.99
C ALA A 325 6.83 -1.46 6.87
N THR A 326 6.54 -2.05 8.04
CA THR A 326 5.36 -1.75 8.85
C THR A 326 5.66 -1.11 10.20
N ARG A 327 6.95 -1.11 10.59
CA ARG A 327 7.42 -0.44 11.81
C ARG A 327 8.70 0.35 11.54
N LEU A 328 8.55 1.64 11.26
CA LEU A 328 9.66 2.53 10.92
C LEU A 328 10.13 3.31 12.18
N GLY A 329 11.15 2.79 12.84
CA GLY A 329 11.60 3.31 14.13
C GLY A 329 10.53 3.10 15.22
N PRO A 330 10.13 4.15 15.98
CA PRO A 330 9.10 4.04 17.01
C PRO A 330 7.67 4.09 16.44
N LYS A 331 7.49 4.36 15.14
CA LYS A 331 6.18 4.59 14.52
C LYS A 331 5.56 3.29 14.03
N PRO A 332 4.44 2.85 14.61
CA PRO A 332 3.67 1.71 14.14
C PRO A 332 2.77 2.13 12.97
N THR A 333 3.29 2.10 11.75
CA THR A 333 2.53 2.55 10.56
C THR A 333 1.45 1.54 10.15
N GLY A 334 1.67 0.25 10.39
CA GLY A 334 0.78 -0.83 9.96
C GLY A 334 1.09 -1.33 8.55
N ALA A 335 0.42 -2.40 8.14
CA ALA A 335 0.70 -3.12 6.90
C ALA A 335 0.08 -2.47 5.66
N GLY A 336 -1.09 -1.80 5.78
CA GLY A 336 -1.86 -1.43 4.60
C GLY A 336 -2.12 -2.66 3.72
N GLY A 337 -2.01 -2.52 2.42
CA GLY A 337 -2.08 -3.61 1.44
C GLY A 337 -0.76 -4.36 1.24
N PHE A 338 0.32 -3.96 1.91
CA PHE A 338 1.67 -4.49 1.66
C PHE A 338 1.73 -6.02 1.71
N ILE A 339 1.22 -6.64 2.79
CA ILE A 339 1.27 -8.10 2.97
C ILE A 339 0.38 -8.82 1.96
N ASP A 340 -0.82 -8.27 1.68
CA ASP A 340 -1.73 -8.82 0.67
C ASP A 340 -1.05 -8.89 -0.70
N ILE A 341 -0.57 -7.76 -1.18
CA ILE A 341 -0.04 -7.59 -2.53
C ILE A 341 1.24 -8.40 -2.70
N THR A 342 2.18 -8.29 -1.75
CA THR A 342 3.47 -8.99 -1.84
C THR A 342 3.35 -10.50 -1.70
N THR A 343 2.27 -11.02 -1.10
CA THR A 343 2.07 -12.47 -0.91
C THR A 343 1.92 -13.20 -2.24
N ASN A 344 1.26 -12.61 -3.24
CA ASN A 344 0.95 -13.29 -4.51
C ASN A 344 1.39 -12.51 -5.76
N ALA A 345 2.08 -11.38 -5.65
CA ALA A 345 2.72 -10.74 -6.79
C ALA A 345 3.74 -11.70 -7.43
N GLN A 346 3.79 -11.75 -8.76
CA GLN A 346 4.76 -12.60 -9.47
C GLN A 346 6.18 -12.06 -9.27
N HIS A 347 6.33 -10.74 -9.30
CA HIS A 347 7.58 -10.05 -9.09
C HIS A 347 7.43 -8.92 -8.05
N VAL A 348 8.22 -8.95 -6.99
CA VAL A 348 8.28 -7.88 -5.98
C VAL A 348 9.57 -7.11 -6.13
N VAL A 349 9.47 -5.80 -6.34
CA VAL A 349 10.61 -4.88 -6.43
C VAL A 349 10.58 -3.93 -5.24
N PHE A 350 11.46 -4.15 -4.28
CA PHE A 350 11.63 -3.26 -3.14
C PHE A 350 12.47 -2.05 -3.51
N CYS A 351 11.94 -0.84 -3.31
CA CYS A 351 12.55 0.44 -3.64
C CYS A 351 12.89 1.21 -2.37
N SER A 352 14.16 1.39 -2.07
CA SER A 352 14.61 2.02 -0.83
C SER A 352 15.97 2.68 -1.00
N SER A 353 16.24 3.77 -0.29
CA SER A 353 17.63 4.21 -0.14
C SER A 353 18.43 3.17 0.63
N PHE A 354 19.71 3.00 0.34
CA PHE A 354 20.58 2.01 0.97
C PHE A 354 20.70 2.24 2.48
N THR A 355 20.92 3.50 2.87
CA THR A 355 20.88 3.95 4.27
C THR A 355 19.81 5.02 4.44
N GLY A 356 19.36 5.23 5.68
CA GLY A 356 18.36 6.23 6.04
C GLY A 356 18.94 7.38 6.87
N GLY A 357 18.11 8.40 7.12
CA GLY A 357 18.46 9.43 8.09
C GLY A 357 19.52 10.43 7.62
N GLY A 358 19.35 10.98 6.42
CA GLY A 358 20.15 12.09 5.92
C GLY A 358 21.18 11.72 4.87
N LEU A 359 20.98 10.59 4.16
CA LEU A 359 21.74 10.27 2.96
C LEU A 359 21.61 11.40 1.94
N ASP A 360 22.73 11.83 1.39
CA ASP A 360 22.82 12.86 0.37
C ASP A 360 23.74 12.41 -0.75
N CYS A 361 23.26 12.47 -2.00
CA CYS A 361 23.95 12.00 -3.19
C CYS A 361 23.81 13.01 -4.32
N SER A 362 24.86 13.11 -5.16
CA SER A 362 24.85 13.81 -6.44
C SER A 362 25.21 12.87 -7.58
N PHE A 363 24.93 13.30 -8.80
CA PHE A 363 25.13 12.51 -10.03
C PHE A 363 25.89 13.36 -11.02
N GLU A 364 27.12 12.95 -11.35
CA GLU A 364 28.00 13.64 -12.29
C GLU A 364 28.65 12.62 -13.22
N ASP A 365 28.76 12.94 -14.50
CA ASP A 365 29.41 12.11 -15.54
C ASP A 365 28.90 10.65 -15.57
N GLY A 366 27.58 10.45 -15.31
CA GLY A 366 26.97 9.12 -15.28
C GLY A 366 27.40 8.26 -14.09
N LYS A 367 27.82 8.89 -12.98
CA LYS A 367 28.27 8.23 -11.75
C LYS A 367 27.53 8.76 -10.52
N LEU A 368 27.41 7.89 -9.54
CA LEU A 368 26.95 8.23 -8.20
C LEU A 368 28.10 8.82 -7.37
N HIS A 369 27.83 9.91 -6.66
CA HIS A 369 28.68 10.47 -5.64
C HIS A 369 27.92 10.54 -4.32
N ILE A 370 28.43 9.87 -3.28
CA ILE A 370 27.86 9.89 -1.95
C ILE A 370 28.49 11.05 -1.18
N ASN A 371 27.76 12.17 -1.10
CA ASN A 371 28.24 13.39 -0.43
C ASN A 371 28.19 13.25 1.10
N ARG A 372 27.16 12.57 1.60
CA ARG A 372 26.96 12.28 3.03
C ARG A 372 26.23 10.98 3.20
N GLU A 373 26.78 10.09 4.02
CA GLU A 373 26.16 8.81 4.36
C GLU A 373 24.96 9.00 5.30
N GLY A 374 23.95 8.14 5.15
CA GLY A 374 22.82 8.07 6.07
C GLY A 374 23.21 7.47 7.42
N ARG A 375 22.53 7.91 8.49
CA ARG A 375 22.84 7.49 9.87
C ARG A 375 22.15 6.20 10.29
N ILE A 376 21.20 5.70 9.49
CA ILE A 376 20.37 4.53 9.80
C ILE A 376 20.73 3.42 8.84
N THR A 377 21.26 2.33 9.36
CA THR A 377 21.48 1.08 8.62
C THR A 377 20.13 0.42 8.34
N LYS A 378 19.94 -0.03 7.10
CA LYS A 378 18.71 -0.73 6.66
C LYS A 378 18.93 -2.20 6.33
N PHE A 379 20.15 -2.59 6.00
CA PHE A 379 20.54 -3.99 5.81
C PHE A 379 21.06 -4.51 7.17
N VAL A 380 20.18 -5.19 7.92
CA VAL A 380 20.35 -5.48 9.34
C VAL A 380 20.34 -6.99 9.63
N ASN A 381 20.97 -7.41 10.72
CA ASN A 381 20.92 -8.82 11.14
C ASN A 381 19.55 -9.23 11.68
N THR A 382 18.80 -8.28 12.26
CA THR A 382 17.51 -8.56 12.88
C THR A 382 16.53 -7.44 12.58
N LEU A 383 15.39 -7.81 11.97
CA LEU A 383 14.30 -6.87 11.67
C LEU A 383 13.55 -6.48 12.95
N LYS A 384 13.07 -5.25 13.01
CA LYS A 384 12.14 -4.81 14.06
C LYS A 384 10.76 -5.44 13.95
N GLN A 385 10.33 -5.78 12.74
CA GLN A 385 9.06 -6.45 12.48
C GLN A 385 9.11 -7.20 11.16
N LEU A 386 8.60 -8.42 11.12
CA LEU A 386 8.60 -9.27 9.92
C LEU A 386 7.35 -8.99 9.08
N SER A 387 7.46 -8.12 8.08
CA SER A 387 6.36 -7.75 7.17
C SER A 387 6.32 -8.62 5.91
N TYR A 388 7.48 -9.07 5.42
CA TYR A 388 7.64 -9.94 4.26
C TYR A 388 8.64 -11.05 4.57
N ASN A 389 8.26 -12.29 4.24
CA ASN A 389 9.05 -13.48 4.55
C ASN A 389 9.74 -14.00 3.28
N GLY A 390 11.04 -13.77 3.17
CA GLY A 390 11.85 -14.18 2.02
C GLY A 390 11.88 -15.68 1.80
N LYS A 391 11.88 -16.49 2.86
CA LYS A 391 11.84 -17.96 2.75
C LYS A 391 10.55 -18.45 2.08
N ASN A 392 9.41 -17.85 2.45
CA ASN A 392 8.12 -18.20 1.83
C ASN A 392 8.10 -17.80 0.35
N ALA A 393 8.71 -16.68 0.01
CA ALA A 393 8.81 -16.19 -1.36
C ALA A 393 9.68 -17.11 -2.23
N VAL A 394 10.84 -17.52 -1.75
CA VAL A 394 11.70 -18.51 -2.44
C VAL A 394 10.96 -19.82 -2.65
N ALA A 395 10.23 -20.33 -1.64
CA ALA A 395 9.46 -21.56 -1.75
C ALA A 395 8.33 -21.48 -2.80
N LYS A 396 7.82 -20.29 -3.06
CA LYS A 396 6.81 -20.01 -4.12
C LYS A 396 7.43 -19.69 -5.48
N HIS A 397 8.74 -19.69 -5.61
CA HIS A 397 9.46 -19.23 -6.82
C HIS A 397 9.14 -17.79 -7.23
N GLN A 398 8.82 -16.94 -6.27
CA GLN A 398 8.53 -15.53 -6.50
C GLN A 398 9.82 -14.79 -6.87
N LYS A 399 9.79 -13.94 -7.90
CA LYS A 399 10.94 -13.11 -8.28
C LYS A 399 11.03 -11.88 -7.36
N MET A 400 12.22 -11.55 -6.85
CA MET A 400 12.40 -10.46 -5.90
C MET A 400 13.67 -9.68 -6.14
N HIS A 401 13.53 -8.36 -6.27
CA HIS A 401 14.65 -7.43 -6.35
C HIS A 401 14.58 -6.40 -5.21
N TYR A 402 15.74 -5.98 -4.74
CA TYR A 402 15.92 -4.92 -3.74
C TYR A 402 16.78 -3.85 -4.40
N VAL A 403 16.12 -2.76 -4.81
CA VAL A 403 16.73 -1.68 -5.60
C VAL A 403 17.03 -0.49 -4.71
N THR A 404 18.29 -0.11 -4.69
CA THR A 404 18.76 1.11 -4.02
C THR A 404 19.47 2.03 -5.01
N GLU A 405 19.90 3.19 -4.57
CA GLU A 405 20.65 4.11 -5.41
C GLU A 405 22.06 3.60 -5.75
N ARG A 406 22.62 2.65 -5.01
CA ARG A 406 24.00 2.18 -5.14
C ARG A 406 24.16 0.70 -5.41
N ALA A 407 23.15 -0.11 -5.09
CA ALA A 407 23.21 -1.56 -5.23
C ALA A 407 21.84 -2.14 -5.58
N VAL A 408 21.83 -3.22 -6.35
CA VAL A 408 20.66 -4.06 -6.56
C VAL A 408 20.96 -5.47 -6.06
N PHE A 409 20.03 -6.00 -5.28
CA PHE A 409 20.09 -7.38 -4.83
C PHE A 409 18.91 -8.17 -5.40
N GLU A 410 19.13 -9.45 -5.60
CA GLU A 410 18.12 -10.45 -5.94
C GLU A 410 18.05 -11.47 -4.79
N LEU A 411 16.86 -11.88 -4.40
CA LEU A 411 16.74 -12.99 -3.45
C LEU A 411 16.78 -14.32 -4.21
N ARG A 412 17.77 -15.13 -3.89
CA ARG A 412 18.00 -16.46 -4.44
C ARG A 412 17.89 -17.52 -3.33
N PRO A 413 17.83 -18.82 -3.65
CA PRO A 413 17.79 -19.87 -2.65
C PRO A 413 18.95 -19.81 -1.63
N GLU A 414 20.12 -19.34 -2.04
CA GLU A 414 21.31 -19.14 -1.21
C GLU A 414 21.27 -17.89 -0.32
N GLY A 415 20.31 -16.99 -0.54
CA GLY A 415 20.12 -15.76 0.23
C GLY A 415 20.14 -14.49 -0.61
N LEU A 416 20.20 -13.35 0.07
CA LEU A 416 20.25 -12.03 -0.57
C LEU A 416 21.55 -11.88 -1.36
N THR A 417 21.44 -11.79 -2.67
CA THR A 417 22.58 -11.81 -3.61
C THR A 417 22.76 -10.45 -4.27
N LEU A 418 23.93 -9.84 -4.12
CA LEU A 418 24.31 -8.59 -4.79
C LEU A 418 24.56 -8.86 -6.27
N ILE A 419 23.79 -8.22 -7.15
CA ILE A 419 23.84 -8.43 -8.61
C ILE A 419 24.31 -7.21 -9.40
N GLU A 420 24.11 -6.00 -8.85
CA GLU A 420 24.57 -4.76 -9.50
C GLU A 420 25.10 -3.76 -8.47
N ILE A 421 26.06 -2.96 -8.89
CA ILE A 421 26.56 -1.78 -8.16
C ILE A 421 26.45 -0.53 -9.05
N ALA A 422 26.22 0.62 -8.44
CA ALA A 422 26.18 1.88 -9.17
C ALA A 422 27.59 2.27 -9.69
N PRO A 423 27.69 2.84 -10.89
CA PRO A 423 28.93 3.48 -11.33
C PRO A 423 29.37 4.53 -10.30
N GLY A 424 30.62 4.44 -9.86
CA GLY A 424 31.20 5.33 -8.84
C GLY A 424 31.08 4.86 -7.41
N ALA A 425 30.31 3.81 -7.11
CA ALA A 425 30.25 3.19 -5.79
C ALA A 425 31.41 2.19 -5.58
N ASP A 426 32.01 2.21 -4.41
CA ASP A 426 33.03 1.23 -3.98
C ASP A 426 32.35 0.06 -3.26
N LEU A 427 32.61 -1.18 -3.72
CA LEU A 427 31.99 -2.39 -3.18
C LEU A 427 32.22 -2.54 -1.68
N GLN A 428 33.47 -2.35 -1.20
CA GLN A 428 33.77 -2.56 0.20
C GLN A 428 33.25 -1.41 1.04
N LYS A 429 33.65 -0.19 0.74
CA LYS A 429 33.38 1.00 1.56
C LYS A 429 31.90 1.41 1.55
N ASP A 430 31.26 1.40 0.36
CA ASP A 430 29.96 2.01 0.17
C ASP A 430 28.82 0.96 0.28
N ILE A 431 29.13 -0.35 0.20
CA ILE A 431 28.17 -1.42 0.29
C ILE A 431 28.46 -2.32 1.50
N LEU A 432 29.54 -3.11 1.49
CA LEU A 432 29.75 -4.14 2.50
C LEU A 432 29.95 -3.57 3.92
N ASP A 433 30.70 -2.48 4.05
CA ASP A 433 30.91 -1.81 5.36
C ASP A 433 29.67 -1.07 5.89
N ARG A 434 28.58 -1.01 5.09
CA ARG A 434 27.30 -0.36 5.44
C ARG A 434 26.18 -1.34 5.74
N MET A 435 26.47 -2.63 5.68
CA MET A 435 25.55 -3.72 6.01
C MET A 435 25.99 -4.38 7.32
N GLU A 436 25.04 -4.90 8.09
CA GLU A 436 25.34 -5.68 9.29
C GLU A 436 25.67 -7.15 8.97
N PHE A 437 25.51 -7.57 7.71
CA PHE A 437 25.84 -8.91 7.22
C PHE A 437 26.53 -8.83 5.87
N VAL A 438 27.21 -9.91 5.48
CA VAL A 438 27.81 -10.02 4.13
C VAL A 438 26.81 -10.72 3.22
N PRO A 439 26.35 -10.09 2.14
CA PRO A 439 25.47 -10.72 1.16
C PRO A 439 26.24 -11.74 0.31
N VAL A 440 25.54 -12.62 -0.39
CA VAL A 440 26.14 -13.38 -1.48
C VAL A 440 26.51 -12.38 -2.59
N ILE A 441 27.71 -12.49 -3.15
CA ILE A 441 28.13 -11.68 -4.28
C ILE A 441 28.00 -12.52 -5.54
N SER A 442 27.22 -12.04 -6.51
CA SER A 442 27.05 -12.73 -7.79
C SER A 442 28.39 -12.87 -8.51
N PRO A 443 28.73 -14.03 -9.09
CA PRO A 443 29.88 -14.15 -9.97
C PRO A 443 29.76 -13.26 -11.21
N ASP A 444 28.52 -12.89 -11.61
CA ASP A 444 28.21 -12.00 -12.71
C ASP A 444 27.85 -10.59 -12.22
N LEU A 445 28.45 -10.14 -11.11
CA LEU A 445 28.26 -8.79 -10.58
C LEU A 445 28.64 -7.74 -11.64
N LYS A 446 27.73 -6.84 -11.96
CA LYS A 446 27.90 -5.82 -12.98
C LYS A 446 27.65 -4.40 -12.45
N GLU A 447 28.05 -3.40 -13.21
CA GLU A 447 27.63 -2.01 -12.98
C GLU A 447 26.20 -1.79 -13.51
N MET A 448 25.42 -0.96 -12.83
CA MET A 448 24.15 -0.43 -13.36
C MET A 448 24.41 0.38 -14.63
N ASP A 449 23.42 0.40 -15.53
CA ASP A 449 23.55 1.18 -16.77
C ASP A 449 23.73 2.68 -16.46
N LYS A 450 24.77 3.26 -17.07
CA LYS A 450 25.11 4.68 -16.92
C LYS A 450 24.01 5.62 -17.41
N ALA A 451 23.16 5.17 -18.33
CA ALA A 451 22.01 5.95 -18.80
C ALA A 451 21.04 6.35 -17.66
N LEU A 452 20.94 5.52 -16.62
CA LEU A 452 20.12 5.81 -15.44
C LEU A 452 20.59 7.06 -14.69
N PHE A 453 21.88 7.38 -14.74
CA PHE A 453 22.57 8.45 -14.00
C PHE A 453 22.78 9.72 -14.83
N CYS A 454 22.49 9.70 -16.14
CA CYS A 454 22.91 10.74 -17.08
C CYS A 454 21.78 11.72 -17.26
N SER A 455 21.11 12.40 -17.22
CA SER A 455 20.14 13.43 -17.60
C SER A 455 18.86 13.44 -16.76
N ASN A 456 18.16 14.54 -16.85
CA ASN A 456 16.81 14.67 -16.30
C ASN A 456 15.72 14.21 -17.28
N GLY A 457 16.06 13.73 -18.47
CA GLY A 457 15.13 13.26 -19.50
C GLY A 457 14.98 11.74 -19.53
N PRO A 458 14.32 11.21 -20.57
CA PRO A 458 14.15 9.77 -20.79
C PRO A 458 15.48 9.02 -20.81
N PHE A 459 15.49 7.78 -20.31
CA PHE A 459 16.67 6.89 -20.29
C PHE A 459 16.52 5.66 -21.18
N GLY A 460 15.40 5.57 -21.94
CA GLY A 460 15.17 4.49 -22.91
C GLY A 460 14.39 3.31 -22.34
N LEU A 461 13.53 3.53 -21.38
CA LEU A 461 12.71 2.48 -20.75
C LEU A 461 11.91 1.66 -21.76
N LYS A 462 11.39 2.28 -22.82
CA LYS A 462 10.60 1.59 -23.85
C LYS A 462 11.37 0.46 -24.53
N ASP A 463 12.64 0.68 -24.85
CA ASP A 463 13.51 -0.34 -25.47
C ASP A 463 13.83 -1.45 -24.45
N ILE A 464 14.05 -1.10 -23.18
CA ILE A 464 14.27 -2.06 -22.09
C ILE A 464 13.06 -2.97 -21.94
N MET A 465 11.86 -2.43 -21.83
CA MET A 465 10.60 -3.19 -21.69
C MET A 465 10.37 -4.13 -22.87
N SER A 466 10.70 -3.66 -24.10
CA SER A 466 10.55 -4.47 -25.32
C SER A 466 11.53 -5.64 -25.37
N ASN A 467 12.70 -5.51 -24.72
CA ASN A 467 13.73 -6.56 -24.63
C ASN A 467 13.48 -7.54 -23.48
N ASN A 468 12.76 -7.14 -22.45
CA ASN A 468 12.31 -8.00 -21.36
C ASN A 468 11.19 -8.92 -21.86
N LYS A 469 11.54 -9.93 -22.67
CA LYS A 469 10.55 -10.87 -23.21
C LYS A 469 9.86 -11.60 -22.07
N SER A 470 8.55 -11.86 -22.24
CA SER A 470 7.83 -12.80 -21.40
C SER A 470 8.55 -14.15 -21.45
N ASP A 471 9.10 -14.60 -20.34
CA ASP A 471 9.41 -16.01 -20.15
C ASP A 471 8.06 -16.74 -20.11
N ASN A 472 7.62 -17.24 -21.26
CA ASN A 472 6.47 -18.13 -21.42
C ASN A 472 6.90 -19.57 -21.13
#